data_fc906ffe852c76fe1f0280770f16e467
#
_entry.id   fc906ffe852c76fe1f0280770f16e467
#
_cell.length_a   1.000
_cell.length_b   1.000
_cell.length_c   1.000
_cell.angle_alpha   90.00
_cell.angle_beta   90.00
_cell.angle_gamma   90.00
#
_symmetry.space_group_name_H-M   'P 1'
#
loop_
_entity.id
_entity.type
_entity.pdbx_description
1 polymer ?
#
loop_
_entity_poly.entity_id
_entity_poly.type
_entity_poly.pdbx_seq_one_letter_code
_entity_poly.pdbx_strand_id
1 'polypeptide(L)'
;MSILLLMALCTTGYDNGKDVIKTIDNLVDSVPNDSISQDSIVKISCRKLNDIAKISNIEVATIKAVSFIEAGPEHTGFIKYGSPIVHLEVSMFKKMLQKAGYDVDSLSKLHPEALGPLKKDKYGSAILAQKAQFDSAAAINDSLAKICTYWGMFQIRGSNWRQCGSASLDDFIAQMCKSETSQLDLFVKFITNTGLHKYLIAKDWESFAKAYNGKGYVRNRYHIRLEQAYRRFAAQKNDSIR
;
A
#
# COMPACT_ATOMS: atom_id res chain seq x y z
N MET A 1 -29.67 -31.03 15.29
CA MET A 1 -30.12 -29.65 15.03
C MET A 1 -28.94 -28.68 15.25
N SER A 2 -27.90 -28.70 14.42
CA SER A 2 -26.74 -27.77 14.59
C SER A 2 -25.88 -27.58 13.33
N ILE A 3 -26.31 -28.02 12.15
CA ILE A 3 -25.52 -27.85 10.91
C ILE A 3 -26.06 -26.71 10.02
N LEU A 4 -27.29 -26.26 10.25
CA LEU A 4 -27.89 -25.17 9.46
C LEU A 4 -27.46 -23.73 9.89
N LEU A 5 -26.86 -23.58 11.08
CA LEU A 5 -26.46 -22.25 11.59
C LEU A 5 -25.06 -21.81 11.12
N LEU A 6 -24.25 -22.76 10.62
CA LEU A 6 -22.88 -22.45 10.16
C LEU A 6 -22.82 -22.00 8.69
N MET A 7 -23.86 -22.32 7.88
CA MET A 7 -23.92 -21.87 6.48
C MET A 7 -24.49 -20.46 6.31
N ALA A 8 -25.25 -19.96 7.28
CA ALA A 8 -25.78 -18.58 7.25
C ALA A 8 -24.73 -17.50 7.53
N LEU A 9 -23.61 -17.86 8.16
CA LEU A 9 -22.49 -16.94 8.44
C LEU A 9 -21.48 -16.80 7.29
N CYS A 10 -21.49 -17.71 6.33
CA CYS A 10 -20.61 -17.62 5.15
C CYS A 10 -21.20 -16.76 4.01
N THR A 11 -22.50 -16.49 3.98
CA THR A 11 -23.11 -15.63 2.95
C THR A 11 -23.12 -14.15 3.30
N THR A 12 -22.90 -13.78 4.55
CA THR A 12 -22.80 -12.37 4.99
C THR A 12 -21.45 -11.73 4.72
N GLY A 13 -20.41 -12.51 4.39
CA GLY A 13 -19.04 -12.00 4.18
C GLY A 13 -18.84 -11.24 2.86
N TYR A 14 -19.69 -11.43 1.88
CA TYR A 14 -19.54 -10.78 0.57
C TYR A 14 -20.21 -9.39 0.52
N ASP A 15 -21.24 -9.18 1.31
CA ASP A 15 -21.92 -7.89 1.44
C ASP A 15 -21.12 -6.90 2.31
N ASN A 16 -20.44 -7.40 3.34
CA ASN A 16 -19.59 -6.57 4.21
C ASN A 16 -18.47 -5.82 3.46
N GLY A 17 -17.92 -6.38 2.38
CA GLY A 17 -16.86 -5.73 1.61
C GLY A 17 -17.33 -4.48 0.85
N LYS A 18 -18.52 -4.53 0.26
CA LYS A 18 -19.11 -3.39 -0.46
C LYS A 18 -19.51 -2.28 0.51
N ASP A 19 -20.04 -2.64 1.68
CA ASP A 19 -20.41 -1.68 2.71
C ASP A 19 -19.19 -0.99 3.32
N VAL A 20 -18.09 -1.72 3.55
CA VAL A 20 -16.80 -1.17 3.99
C VAL A 20 -16.30 -0.13 2.98
N ILE A 21 -16.30 -0.46 1.69
CA ILE A 21 -15.80 0.45 0.65
C ILE A 21 -16.66 1.71 0.55
N LYS A 22 -17.99 1.55 0.51
CA LYS A 22 -18.93 2.67 0.46
C LYS A 22 -18.79 3.59 1.69
N THR A 23 -18.55 3.02 2.87
CA THR A 23 -18.36 3.80 4.10
C THR A 23 -17.01 4.52 4.10
N ILE A 24 -15.95 3.91 3.55
CA ILE A 24 -14.66 4.58 3.35
C ILE A 24 -14.82 5.77 2.41
N ASP A 25 -15.52 5.62 1.29
CA ASP A 25 -15.77 6.72 0.34
C ASP A 25 -16.51 7.88 1.02
N ASN A 26 -17.55 7.60 1.81
CA ASN A 26 -18.28 8.62 2.57
C ASN A 26 -17.42 9.35 3.63
N LEU A 27 -16.43 8.65 4.24
CA LEU A 27 -15.51 9.26 5.21
C LEU A 27 -14.46 10.16 4.53
N VAL A 28 -14.08 9.86 3.30
CA VAL A 28 -13.14 10.71 2.53
C VAL A 28 -13.77 12.07 2.25
N ASP A 29 -15.07 12.09 1.93
CA ASP A 29 -15.81 13.32 1.61
C ASP A 29 -16.16 14.18 2.85
N SER A 30 -16.11 13.60 4.05
CA SER A 30 -16.55 14.25 5.30
C SER A 30 -15.43 14.90 6.13
N VAL A 31 -14.17 14.85 5.69
CA VAL A 31 -13.07 15.51 6.41
C VAL A 31 -13.14 17.03 6.15
N PRO A 32 -13.35 17.87 7.20
CA PRO A 32 -13.28 19.31 7.04
C PRO A 32 -11.90 19.69 6.48
N ASN A 33 -11.91 20.55 5.49
CA ASN A 33 -10.71 21.13 4.89
C ASN A 33 -10.16 22.19 5.87
N ASP A 34 -9.72 21.72 7.07
CA ASP A 34 -8.98 22.57 7.99
C ASP A 34 -7.71 23.03 7.26
N SER A 35 -7.47 24.30 7.28
CA SER A 35 -6.35 25.01 6.67
C SER A 35 -4.98 24.46 7.13
N ILE A 36 -4.64 23.28 6.63
CA ILE A 36 -3.31 22.67 6.75
C ILE A 36 -2.45 23.42 5.73
N SER A 37 -1.35 24.03 6.20
CA SER A 37 -0.36 24.63 5.32
C SER A 37 -0.06 23.64 4.18
N GLN A 38 -0.10 24.09 2.92
CA GLN A 38 0.01 23.27 1.70
C GLN A 38 1.28 22.41 1.63
N ASP A 39 2.23 22.57 2.56
CA ASP A 39 3.53 21.90 2.57
C ASP A 39 3.69 20.78 3.61
N SER A 40 2.63 20.46 4.38
CA SER A 40 2.73 19.42 5.41
C SER A 40 2.11 18.08 4.98
N ILE A 41 2.85 16.99 5.24
CA ILE A 41 2.34 15.63 5.03
C ILE A 41 1.26 15.35 6.07
N VAL A 42 0.03 15.09 5.64
CA VAL A 42 -1.06 14.70 6.53
C VAL A 42 -0.86 13.26 7.00
N LYS A 43 -0.48 13.11 8.26
CA LYS A 43 -0.24 11.82 8.92
C LYS A 43 -1.57 11.14 9.28
N ILE A 44 -1.52 9.81 9.43
CA ILE A 44 -2.68 9.03 9.87
C ILE A 44 -2.97 9.36 11.34
N SER A 45 -4.14 9.95 11.61
CA SER A 45 -4.58 10.26 12.97
C SER A 45 -5.07 9.03 13.71
N CYS A 46 -5.04 9.07 15.07
CA CYS A 46 -5.62 8.00 15.89
C CYS A 46 -7.13 7.84 15.65
N ARG A 47 -7.85 8.95 15.39
CA ARG A 47 -9.27 8.91 15.03
C ARG A 47 -9.47 8.11 13.75
N LYS A 48 -8.73 8.43 12.68
CA LYS A 48 -8.83 7.72 11.39
C LYS A 48 -8.52 6.23 11.53
N LEU A 49 -7.49 5.86 12.33
CA LEU A 49 -7.18 4.45 12.59
C LEU A 49 -8.35 3.72 13.27
N ASN A 50 -8.99 4.37 14.27
CA ASN A 50 -10.14 3.80 14.95
C ASN A 50 -11.37 3.65 14.03
N ASP A 51 -11.62 4.64 13.17
CA ASP A 51 -12.74 4.60 12.22
C ASP A 51 -12.54 3.47 11.20
N ILE A 52 -11.36 3.37 10.61
CA ILE A 52 -11.01 2.28 9.70
C ILE A 52 -11.10 0.91 10.40
N ALA A 53 -10.60 0.78 11.62
CA ALA A 53 -10.66 -0.47 12.39
C ALA A 53 -12.11 -0.94 12.61
N LYS A 54 -13.00 -0.01 12.98
CA LYS A 54 -14.44 -0.30 13.15
C LYS A 54 -15.09 -0.77 11.85
N ILE A 55 -14.84 -0.06 10.75
CA ILE A 55 -15.46 -0.34 9.45
C ILE A 55 -14.95 -1.65 8.86
N SER A 56 -13.63 -1.89 8.92
CA SER A 56 -12.99 -3.06 8.33
C SER A 56 -13.02 -4.29 9.22
N ASN A 57 -13.45 -4.16 10.47
CA ASN A 57 -13.33 -5.20 11.52
C ASN A 57 -11.90 -5.70 11.73
N ILE A 58 -10.90 -4.86 11.44
CA ILE A 58 -9.48 -5.14 11.66
C ILE A 58 -9.02 -4.36 12.88
N GLU A 59 -8.37 -5.03 13.84
CA GLU A 59 -7.87 -4.35 15.05
C GLU A 59 -6.89 -3.21 14.70
N VAL A 60 -6.98 -2.10 15.44
CA VAL A 60 -6.04 -0.96 15.29
C VAL A 60 -4.58 -1.41 15.38
N ALA A 61 -4.26 -2.32 16.31
CA ALA A 61 -2.91 -2.87 16.45
C ALA A 61 -2.44 -3.59 15.18
N THR A 62 -3.35 -4.30 14.48
CA THR A 62 -3.06 -4.96 13.21
C THR A 62 -2.77 -3.93 12.11
N ILE A 63 -3.60 -2.88 11.96
CA ILE A 63 -3.39 -1.81 10.98
C ILE A 63 -2.05 -1.11 11.23
N LYS A 64 -1.75 -0.78 12.50
CA LYS A 64 -0.46 -0.19 12.88
C LYS A 64 0.71 -1.11 12.55
N ALA A 65 0.57 -2.43 12.78
CA ALA A 65 1.63 -3.40 12.49
C ALA A 65 1.94 -3.47 10.98
N VAL A 66 0.91 -3.53 10.13
CA VAL A 66 1.09 -3.53 8.68
C VAL A 66 1.74 -2.22 8.23
N SER A 67 1.20 -1.07 8.66
CA SER A 67 1.77 0.24 8.33
C SER A 67 3.23 0.35 8.75
N PHE A 68 3.58 -0.12 9.96
CA PHE A 68 4.96 -0.08 10.48
C PHE A 68 5.93 -0.92 9.65
N ILE A 69 5.50 -2.12 9.21
CA ILE A 69 6.36 -3.01 8.42
C ILE A 69 6.52 -2.51 6.99
N GLU A 70 5.44 -2.00 6.37
CA GLU A 70 5.45 -1.53 4.98
C GLU A 70 6.13 -0.16 4.81
N ALA A 71 5.95 0.75 5.76
CA ALA A 71 6.57 2.08 5.70
C ALA A 71 8.10 2.07 5.82
N GLY A 72 8.68 0.91 6.16
CA GLY A 72 10.13 0.77 6.29
C GLY A 72 10.71 1.55 7.47
N PRO A 73 12.04 1.79 7.48
CA PRO A 73 12.73 2.44 8.59
C PRO A 73 12.27 3.89 8.86
N GLU A 74 11.90 4.61 7.81
CA GLU A 74 11.48 6.01 7.90
C GLU A 74 10.04 6.18 8.41
N HIS A 75 9.27 5.09 8.45
CA HIS A 75 7.87 5.06 8.90
C HIS A 75 7.01 6.17 8.29
N THR A 76 7.21 6.45 7.00
CA THR A 76 6.44 7.45 6.24
C THR A 76 6.07 6.90 4.86
N GLY A 77 4.96 7.40 4.32
CA GLY A 77 4.55 7.13 2.93
C GLY A 77 5.11 8.13 1.92
N PHE A 78 5.90 9.11 2.37
CA PHE A 78 6.32 10.25 1.55
C PHE A 78 7.80 10.57 1.70
N ILE A 79 8.41 11.05 0.61
CA ILE A 79 9.71 11.72 0.58
C ILE A 79 9.52 13.18 1.03
N LYS A 80 8.52 13.84 0.46
CA LYS A 80 8.04 15.18 0.80
C LYS A 80 6.58 15.28 0.39
N TYR A 81 5.87 16.34 0.78
CA TYR A 81 4.49 16.58 0.37
C TYR A 81 4.32 16.43 -1.15
N GLY A 82 3.28 15.70 -1.56
CA GLY A 82 3.00 15.41 -2.97
C GLY A 82 3.93 14.40 -3.64
N SER A 83 4.98 13.92 -2.95
CA SER A 83 5.95 12.96 -3.51
C SER A 83 5.98 11.70 -2.64
N PRO A 84 5.14 10.70 -2.91
CA PRO A 84 5.15 9.44 -2.18
C PRO A 84 6.46 8.68 -2.40
N ILE A 85 6.80 7.79 -1.46
CA ILE A 85 7.86 6.82 -1.70
C ILE A 85 7.44 5.87 -2.82
N VAL A 86 8.40 5.52 -3.68
CA VAL A 86 8.15 4.70 -4.85
C VAL A 86 9.22 3.63 -5.01
N HIS A 87 8.87 2.51 -5.64
CA HIS A 87 9.81 1.45 -6.01
C HIS A 87 9.43 0.90 -7.38
N LEU A 88 10.22 1.22 -8.39
CA LEU A 88 10.02 0.69 -9.73
C LEU A 88 10.43 -0.78 -9.81
N GLU A 89 9.52 -1.63 -10.27
CA GLU A 89 9.83 -3.03 -10.64
C GLU A 89 10.44 -3.06 -12.04
N VAL A 90 11.76 -2.88 -12.12
CA VAL A 90 12.49 -2.74 -13.39
C VAL A 90 12.29 -3.94 -14.32
N SER A 91 12.24 -5.15 -13.77
CA SER A 91 12.06 -6.36 -14.59
C SER A 91 10.68 -6.41 -15.23
N MET A 92 9.65 -5.96 -14.53
CA MET A 92 8.31 -5.81 -15.09
C MET A 92 8.23 -4.69 -16.11
N PHE A 93 8.86 -3.55 -15.82
CA PHE A 93 8.88 -2.40 -16.73
C PHE A 93 9.53 -2.77 -18.06
N LYS A 94 10.70 -3.45 -18.06
CA LYS A 94 11.35 -3.99 -19.25
C LYS A 94 10.42 -4.90 -20.06
N LYS A 95 9.72 -5.84 -19.41
CA LYS A 95 8.75 -6.73 -20.08
C LYS A 95 7.59 -5.97 -20.70
N MET A 96 7.10 -4.94 -20.03
CA MET A 96 6.00 -4.12 -20.55
C MET A 96 6.45 -3.25 -21.72
N LEU A 97 7.65 -2.65 -21.66
CA LEU A 97 8.26 -1.94 -22.79
C LEU A 97 8.42 -2.85 -24.02
N GLN A 98 8.96 -4.07 -23.83
CA GLN A 98 9.11 -5.03 -24.89
C GLN A 98 7.77 -5.39 -25.56
N LYS A 99 6.72 -5.62 -24.75
CA LYS A 99 5.35 -5.86 -25.25
C LYS A 99 4.77 -4.66 -26.01
N ALA A 100 5.19 -3.46 -25.66
CA ALA A 100 4.80 -2.22 -26.33
C ALA A 100 5.66 -1.90 -27.59
N GLY A 101 6.56 -2.82 -28.00
CA GLY A 101 7.36 -2.68 -29.21
C GLY A 101 8.67 -1.91 -29.06
N TYR A 102 9.09 -1.59 -27.81
CA TYR A 102 10.38 -0.93 -27.59
C TYR A 102 11.55 -1.91 -27.70
N ASP A 103 12.67 -1.46 -28.27
CA ASP A 103 13.95 -2.15 -28.18
C ASP A 103 14.58 -1.93 -26.80
N VAL A 104 14.34 -2.89 -25.90
CA VAL A 104 14.75 -2.81 -24.49
C VAL A 104 16.28 -2.88 -24.35
N ASP A 105 16.99 -3.54 -25.27
CA ASP A 105 18.45 -3.64 -25.21
C ASP A 105 19.09 -2.29 -25.53
N SER A 106 18.63 -1.63 -26.58
CA SER A 106 19.05 -0.26 -26.91
C SER A 106 18.67 0.72 -25.80
N LEU A 107 17.44 0.67 -25.30
CA LEU A 107 17.00 1.52 -24.18
C LEU A 107 17.81 1.30 -22.91
N SER A 108 18.19 0.06 -22.59
CA SER A 108 19.00 -0.23 -21.38
C SER A 108 20.40 0.34 -21.46
N LYS A 109 20.97 0.50 -22.67
CA LYS A 109 22.26 1.16 -22.89
C LYS A 109 22.13 2.68 -22.79
N LEU A 110 21.07 3.25 -23.36
CA LEU A 110 20.82 4.70 -23.37
C LEU A 110 20.33 5.24 -22.02
N HIS A 111 19.56 4.44 -21.24
CA HIS A 111 18.94 4.83 -19.99
C HIS A 111 19.29 3.88 -18.83
N PRO A 112 20.58 3.72 -18.48
CA PRO A 112 21.02 2.83 -17.42
C PRO A 112 20.53 3.24 -16.03
N GLU A 113 20.13 4.51 -15.82
CA GLU A 113 19.52 5.03 -14.60
C GLU A 113 18.08 4.52 -14.41
N ALA A 114 17.33 4.35 -15.51
CA ALA A 114 15.96 3.84 -15.49
C ALA A 114 15.92 2.30 -15.44
N LEU A 115 16.73 1.66 -16.29
CA LEU A 115 16.63 0.23 -16.58
C LEU A 115 17.75 -0.60 -15.97
N GLY A 116 18.74 0.04 -15.35
CA GLY A 116 19.87 -0.62 -14.69
C GLY A 116 19.65 -0.86 -13.19
N PRO A 117 20.71 -1.33 -12.49
CA PRO A 117 20.69 -1.48 -11.04
C PRO A 117 20.52 -0.14 -10.32
N LEU A 118 19.87 -0.19 -9.14
CA LEU A 118 19.67 0.98 -8.30
C LEU A 118 21.02 1.54 -7.80
N LYS A 119 21.30 2.82 -8.07
CA LYS A 119 22.55 3.51 -7.70
C LYS A 119 22.37 4.29 -6.40
N LYS A 120 22.38 3.59 -5.26
CA LYS A 120 22.16 4.20 -3.92
C LYS A 120 23.19 5.27 -3.57
N ASP A 121 24.44 5.01 -3.86
CA ASP A 121 25.58 5.89 -3.50
C ASP A 121 25.51 7.25 -4.19
N LYS A 122 24.94 7.29 -5.42
CA LYS A 122 24.77 8.54 -6.17
C LYS A 122 23.78 9.52 -5.50
N TYR A 123 22.79 9.01 -4.75
CA TYR A 123 21.68 9.81 -4.21
C TYR A 123 21.67 9.90 -2.70
N GLY A 124 22.66 9.35 -1.99
CA GLY A 124 22.77 9.38 -0.54
C GLY A 124 21.74 8.55 0.23
N SER A 125 20.65 8.12 -0.42
CA SER A 125 19.66 7.20 0.17
C SER A 125 19.00 6.32 -0.87
N ALA A 126 18.51 5.15 -0.43
CA ALA A 126 17.78 4.22 -1.28
C ALA A 126 16.45 4.82 -1.79
N ILE A 127 15.76 5.60 -0.95
CA ILE A 127 14.47 6.22 -1.28
C ILE A 127 14.63 7.25 -2.40
N LEU A 128 15.63 8.12 -2.30
CA LEU A 128 15.92 9.12 -3.33
C LEU A 128 16.40 8.47 -4.64
N ALA A 129 17.20 7.40 -4.55
CA ALA A 129 17.62 6.63 -5.71
C ALA A 129 16.43 5.96 -6.43
N GLN A 130 15.46 5.40 -5.68
CA GLN A 130 14.25 4.81 -6.23
C GLN A 130 13.38 5.87 -6.92
N LYS A 131 13.24 7.05 -6.32
CA LYS A 131 12.49 8.15 -6.95
C LYS A 131 13.15 8.60 -8.27
N ALA A 132 14.46 8.79 -8.28
CA ALA A 132 15.19 9.18 -9.48
C ALA A 132 15.10 8.09 -10.57
N GLN A 133 15.14 6.81 -10.18
CA GLN A 133 14.95 5.70 -11.14
C GLN A 133 13.55 5.71 -11.73
N PHE A 134 12.52 5.93 -10.92
CA PHE A 134 11.14 6.08 -11.40
C PHE A 134 11.01 7.27 -12.36
N ASP A 135 11.55 8.45 -12.01
CA ASP A 135 11.48 9.64 -12.85
C ASP A 135 12.13 9.41 -14.22
N SER A 136 13.29 8.74 -14.24
CA SER A 136 13.96 8.36 -15.47
C SER A 136 13.16 7.35 -16.30
N ALA A 137 12.46 6.43 -15.65
CA ALA A 137 11.58 5.46 -16.32
C ALA A 137 10.32 6.12 -16.87
N ALA A 138 9.73 7.07 -16.13
CA ALA A 138 8.57 7.84 -16.56
C ALA A 138 8.88 8.70 -17.81
N ALA A 139 10.11 9.19 -17.93
CA ALA A 139 10.54 9.90 -19.13
C ALA A 139 10.59 9.00 -20.40
N ILE A 140 10.76 7.67 -20.23
CA ILE A 140 10.68 6.71 -21.34
C ILE A 140 9.22 6.42 -21.67
N ASN A 141 8.43 6.05 -20.67
CA ASN A 141 6.99 5.79 -20.81
C ASN A 141 6.29 5.94 -19.45
N ASP A 142 5.62 7.06 -19.26
CA ASP A 142 4.97 7.45 -17.99
C ASP A 142 3.92 6.42 -17.53
N SER A 143 3.02 6.03 -18.41
CA SER A 143 1.94 5.08 -18.05
C SER A 143 2.48 3.71 -17.65
N LEU A 144 3.46 3.18 -18.38
CA LEU A 144 4.07 1.89 -18.05
C LEU A 144 4.91 1.97 -16.79
N ALA A 145 5.63 3.07 -16.57
CA ALA A 145 6.38 3.29 -15.33
C ALA A 145 5.44 3.33 -14.13
N LYS A 146 4.33 4.09 -14.20
CA LYS A 146 3.31 4.15 -13.14
C LYS A 146 2.72 2.77 -12.82
N ILE A 147 2.35 1.99 -13.84
CA ILE A 147 1.79 0.62 -13.68
C ILE A 147 2.79 -0.32 -13.01
N CYS A 148 4.09 -0.22 -13.35
CA CYS A 148 5.13 -1.11 -12.86
C CYS A 148 5.74 -0.67 -11.52
N THR A 149 5.28 0.42 -10.93
CA THR A 149 5.81 0.99 -9.69
C THR A 149 4.94 0.63 -8.49
N TYR A 150 5.58 0.34 -7.37
CA TYR A 150 4.97 0.26 -6.04
C TYR A 150 4.93 1.65 -5.42
N TRP A 151 3.79 2.03 -4.81
CA TRP A 151 3.49 3.39 -4.38
C TRP A 151 3.16 3.47 -2.90
N GLY A 152 3.68 4.53 -2.25
CA GLY A 152 3.29 4.96 -0.92
C GLY A 152 3.71 4.03 0.21
N MET A 153 3.15 4.27 1.40
CA MET A 153 3.44 3.54 2.63
C MET A 153 3.22 2.03 2.51
N PHE A 154 2.16 1.63 1.81
CA PHE A 154 1.76 0.22 1.69
C PHE A 154 2.32 -0.47 0.45
N GLN A 155 3.18 0.18 -0.32
CA GLN A 155 3.83 -0.37 -1.50
C GLN A 155 2.84 -1.09 -2.45
N ILE A 156 1.70 -0.44 -2.74
CA ILE A 156 0.70 -0.99 -3.66
C ILE A 156 1.15 -0.69 -5.08
N ARG A 157 1.24 -1.75 -5.91
CA ARG A 157 1.66 -1.58 -7.31
C ARG A 157 0.57 -0.87 -8.13
N GLY A 158 0.99 0.04 -9.01
CA GLY A 158 0.08 0.83 -9.85
C GLY A 158 -0.89 -0.01 -10.68
N SER A 159 -0.49 -1.23 -11.11
CA SER A 159 -1.39 -2.15 -11.82
C SER A 159 -2.62 -2.58 -11.00
N ASN A 160 -2.64 -2.34 -9.69
CA ASN A 160 -3.73 -2.70 -8.79
C ASN A 160 -4.71 -1.54 -8.54
N TRP A 161 -4.66 -0.48 -9.32
CA TRP A 161 -5.50 0.70 -9.12
C TRP A 161 -7.02 0.37 -9.07
N ARG A 162 -7.49 -0.61 -9.89
CA ARG A 162 -8.88 -1.04 -9.86
C ARG A 162 -9.27 -1.71 -8.54
N GLN A 163 -8.38 -2.54 -7.99
CA GLN A 163 -8.59 -3.19 -6.69
C GLN A 163 -8.59 -2.18 -5.54
N CYS A 164 -7.95 -1.02 -5.73
CA CYS A 164 -8.01 0.10 -4.79
C CYS A 164 -9.29 0.94 -4.92
N GLY A 165 -10.20 0.58 -5.86
CA GLY A 165 -11.43 1.33 -6.10
C GLY A 165 -11.22 2.69 -6.77
N SER A 166 -10.06 2.93 -7.38
CA SER A 166 -9.78 4.17 -8.11
C SER A 166 -10.44 4.16 -9.49
N ALA A 167 -10.84 5.33 -9.98
CA ALA A 167 -11.51 5.48 -11.27
C ALA A 167 -10.55 5.27 -12.45
N SER A 168 -9.26 5.61 -12.25
CA SER A 168 -8.20 5.47 -13.25
C SER A 168 -6.85 5.27 -12.58
N LEU A 169 -5.82 4.97 -13.36
CA LEU A 169 -4.43 4.95 -12.88
C LEU A 169 -4.01 6.33 -12.36
N ASP A 170 -4.36 7.39 -13.06
CA ASP A 170 -4.00 8.76 -12.66
C ASP A 170 -4.76 9.18 -11.37
N ASP A 171 -6.01 8.78 -11.19
CA ASP A 171 -6.75 8.96 -9.94
C ASP A 171 -6.06 8.22 -8.77
N PHE A 172 -5.65 6.96 -8.99
CA PHE A 172 -4.87 6.22 -8.00
C PHE A 172 -3.59 6.96 -7.60
N ILE A 173 -2.83 7.46 -8.58
CA ILE A 173 -1.59 8.21 -8.32
C ILE A 173 -1.88 9.51 -7.57
N ALA A 174 -2.92 10.25 -7.96
CA ALA A 174 -3.34 11.47 -7.27
C ALA A 174 -3.67 11.20 -5.79
N GLN A 175 -4.40 10.12 -5.51
CA GLN A 175 -4.71 9.69 -4.14
C GLN A 175 -3.45 9.26 -3.37
N MET A 176 -2.50 8.54 -4.01
CA MET A 176 -1.21 8.20 -3.41
C MET A 176 -0.35 9.42 -3.08
N CYS A 177 -0.48 10.52 -3.86
CA CYS A 177 0.24 11.77 -3.64
C CYS A 177 -0.41 12.68 -2.58
N LYS A 178 -1.67 12.42 -2.16
CA LYS A 178 -2.46 13.33 -1.34
C LYS A 178 -2.06 13.32 0.14
N SER A 179 -2.04 12.14 0.78
CA SER A 179 -1.77 12.00 2.21
C SER A 179 -1.55 10.55 2.62
N GLU A 180 -0.96 10.31 3.81
CA GLU A 180 -0.87 8.97 4.39
C GLU A 180 -2.26 8.38 4.71
N THR A 181 -3.21 9.24 5.07
CA THR A 181 -4.61 8.85 5.25
C THR A 181 -5.22 8.30 3.96
N SER A 182 -5.02 8.99 2.83
CA SER A 182 -5.48 8.52 1.53
C SER A 182 -4.81 7.22 1.10
N GLN A 183 -3.50 7.05 1.38
CA GLN A 183 -2.80 5.79 1.15
C GLN A 183 -3.37 4.64 1.99
N LEU A 184 -3.76 4.91 3.25
CA LEU A 184 -4.45 3.91 4.10
C LEU A 184 -5.82 3.52 3.53
N ASP A 185 -6.61 4.48 3.06
CA ASP A 185 -7.92 4.20 2.45
C ASP A 185 -7.78 3.29 1.21
N LEU A 186 -6.82 3.59 0.33
CA LEU A 186 -6.50 2.75 -0.83
C LEU A 186 -6.06 1.33 -0.42
N PHE A 187 -5.26 1.22 0.65
CA PHE A 187 -4.83 -0.07 1.18
C PHE A 187 -6.01 -0.89 1.69
N VAL A 188 -6.90 -0.29 2.48
CA VAL A 188 -8.07 -1.02 3.03
C VAL A 188 -9.00 -1.47 1.90
N LYS A 189 -9.26 -0.62 0.91
CA LYS A 189 -10.01 -1.01 -0.29
C LYS A 189 -9.34 -2.16 -1.03
N PHE A 190 -8.02 -2.08 -1.22
CA PHE A 190 -7.24 -3.13 -1.90
C PHE A 190 -7.37 -4.48 -1.19
N ILE A 191 -7.10 -4.55 0.12
CA ILE A 191 -7.18 -5.82 0.87
C ILE A 191 -8.62 -6.36 0.96
N THR A 192 -9.62 -5.47 0.98
CA THR A 192 -11.04 -5.86 0.98
C THR A 192 -11.45 -6.45 -0.37
N ASN A 193 -11.16 -5.76 -1.47
CA ASN A 193 -11.49 -6.19 -2.82
C ASN A 193 -10.74 -7.46 -3.27
N THR A 194 -9.57 -7.71 -2.70
CA THR A 194 -8.77 -8.91 -2.97
C THR A 194 -9.02 -10.03 -1.97
N GLY A 195 -9.87 -9.83 -0.96
CA GLY A 195 -10.18 -10.83 0.07
C GLY A 195 -9.06 -11.06 1.08
N LEU A 196 -8.02 -10.20 1.10
CA LEU A 196 -6.88 -10.35 2.02
C LEU A 196 -7.21 -9.92 3.45
N HIS A 197 -8.21 -9.05 3.63
CA HIS A 197 -8.64 -8.55 4.94
C HIS A 197 -8.99 -9.68 5.93
N LYS A 198 -9.54 -10.81 5.43
CA LYS A 198 -9.87 -11.98 6.25
C LYS A 198 -8.68 -12.54 7.03
N TYR A 199 -7.50 -12.54 6.42
CA TYR A 199 -6.28 -13.00 7.08
C TYR A 199 -5.84 -12.06 8.21
N LEU A 200 -6.00 -10.75 8.01
CA LEU A 200 -5.70 -9.75 9.05
C LEU A 200 -6.69 -9.81 10.22
N ILE A 201 -7.97 -10.06 9.95
CA ILE A 201 -9.00 -10.27 10.99
C ILE A 201 -8.66 -11.52 11.81
N ALA A 202 -8.32 -12.62 11.13
CA ALA A 202 -7.96 -13.89 11.75
C ALA A 202 -6.56 -13.90 12.40
N LYS A 203 -5.74 -12.86 12.17
CA LYS A 203 -4.31 -12.82 12.54
C LYS A 203 -3.51 -13.98 11.93
N ASP A 204 -3.93 -14.44 10.75
CA ASP A 204 -3.21 -15.42 9.94
C ASP A 204 -2.09 -14.70 9.15
N TRP A 205 -1.02 -14.40 9.87
CA TRP A 205 0.11 -13.63 9.36
C TRP A 205 0.81 -14.31 8.18
N GLU A 206 0.84 -15.63 8.18
CA GLU A 206 1.50 -16.38 7.12
C GLU A 206 0.72 -16.34 5.82
N SER A 207 -0.59 -16.60 5.86
CA SER A 207 -1.44 -16.52 4.68
C SER A 207 -1.51 -15.08 4.13
N PHE A 208 -1.58 -14.07 5.00
CA PHE A 208 -1.48 -12.68 4.58
C PHE A 208 -0.15 -12.38 3.89
N ALA A 209 0.96 -12.73 4.52
CA ALA A 209 2.31 -12.49 4.00
C ALA A 209 2.54 -13.16 2.64
N LYS A 210 2.09 -14.40 2.50
CA LYS A 210 2.18 -15.18 1.26
C LYS A 210 1.37 -14.53 0.13
N ALA A 211 0.16 -14.09 0.42
CA ALA A 211 -0.75 -13.51 -0.57
C ALA A 211 -0.37 -12.08 -0.94
N TYR A 212 0.10 -11.27 0.03
CA TYR A 212 0.48 -9.88 -0.16
C TYR A 212 1.87 -9.71 -0.79
N ASN A 213 2.88 -10.40 -0.24
CA ASN A 213 4.29 -10.29 -0.68
C ASN A 213 4.75 -11.40 -1.64
N GLY A 214 3.89 -12.39 -1.94
CA GLY A 214 4.24 -13.50 -2.79
C GLY A 214 5.34 -14.39 -2.21
N LYS A 215 6.03 -15.15 -3.05
CA LYS A 215 7.02 -16.18 -2.63
C LYS A 215 8.20 -15.65 -1.78
N GLY A 216 8.47 -14.34 -1.83
CA GLY A 216 9.58 -13.73 -1.10
C GLY A 216 9.35 -13.56 0.41
N TYR A 217 8.12 -13.76 0.91
CA TYR A 217 7.77 -13.50 2.32
C TYR A 217 8.59 -14.30 3.33
N VAL A 218 8.95 -15.57 3.00
CA VAL A 218 9.74 -16.46 3.87
C VAL A 218 11.15 -15.92 4.05
N ARG A 219 11.83 -15.57 2.95
CA ARG A 219 13.21 -15.06 2.97
C ARG A 219 13.33 -13.79 3.81
N ASN A 220 12.34 -12.91 3.75
CA ASN A 220 12.32 -11.65 4.48
C ASN A 220 11.69 -11.78 5.87
N ARG A 221 11.27 -12.99 6.27
CA ARG A 221 10.58 -13.29 7.53
C ARG A 221 9.39 -12.34 7.78
N TYR A 222 8.68 -11.96 6.73
CA TYR A 222 7.66 -10.92 6.76
C TYR A 222 6.54 -11.23 7.76
N HIS A 223 6.03 -12.46 7.75
CA HIS A 223 4.98 -12.93 8.67
C HIS A 223 5.41 -12.85 10.14
N ILE A 224 6.66 -13.22 10.45
CA ILE A 224 7.20 -13.15 11.82
C ILE A 224 7.34 -11.69 12.27
N ARG A 225 7.86 -10.82 11.41
CA ARG A 225 8.00 -9.38 11.69
C ARG A 225 6.63 -8.73 11.91
N LEU A 226 5.63 -9.11 11.12
CA LEU A 226 4.27 -8.60 11.23
C LEU A 226 3.62 -9.02 12.56
N GLU A 227 3.76 -10.29 12.96
CA GLU A 227 3.29 -10.78 14.26
C GLU A 227 3.97 -10.05 15.43
N GLN A 228 5.29 -9.88 15.37
CA GLN A 228 6.04 -9.15 16.40
C GLN A 228 5.58 -7.68 16.51
N ALA A 229 5.38 -7.01 15.37
CA ALA A 229 4.86 -5.65 15.35
C ALA A 229 3.43 -5.58 15.93
N TYR A 230 2.55 -6.52 15.58
CA TYR A 230 1.22 -6.61 16.16
C TYR A 230 1.27 -6.77 17.69
N ARG A 231 2.06 -7.71 18.21
CA ARG A 231 2.20 -7.92 19.67
C ARG A 231 2.66 -6.65 20.38
N ARG A 232 3.63 -5.91 19.79
CA ARG A 232 4.09 -4.63 20.32
C ARG A 232 2.97 -3.60 20.41
N PHE A 233 2.20 -3.40 19.33
CA PHE A 233 1.12 -2.41 19.32
C PHE A 233 -0.11 -2.82 20.14
N ALA A 234 -0.39 -4.11 20.26
CA ALA A 234 -1.43 -4.63 21.13
C ALA A 234 -1.11 -4.42 22.62
N ALA A 235 0.17 -4.58 23.03
CA ALA A 235 0.61 -4.32 24.40
C ALA A 235 0.46 -2.84 24.78
N GLN A 236 0.81 -1.91 23.90
CA GLN A 236 0.70 -0.46 24.14
C GLN A 236 -0.73 0.02 24.43
N LYS A 237 -1.75 -0.68 23.94
CA LYS A 237 -3.15 -0.38 24.23
C LYS A 237 -3.50 -0.65 25.70
N ASN A 238 -2.85 -1.64 26.32
CA ASN A 238 -3.11 -2.03 27.71
C ASN A 238 -2.44 -1.07 28.71
N ASP A 239 -1.34 -0.44 28.34
CA ASP A 239 -0.64 0.53 29.21
C ASP A 239 -1.36 1.90 29.26
N SER A 240 -2.16 2.23 28.25
CA SER A 240 -2.95 3.49 28.21
C SER A 240 -4.26 3.44 28.99
N ILE A 241 -4.58 2.30 29.60
CA ILE A 241 -5.81 2.06 30.40
C ILE A 241 -5.49 1.91 31.90
N ARG A 242 -4.20 1.96 32.30
CA ARG A 242 -3.75 1.99 33.68
C ARG A 242 -3.33 3.40 34.08
#